data_d932ae1c78d8691220ce62a410049bc3
#
_entry.id   d932ae1c78d8691220ce62a410049bc3
#
_cell.length_a   1.000
_cell.length_b   1.000
_cell.length_c   1.000
_cell.angle_alpha   90.00
_cell.angle_beta   90.00
_cell.angle_gamma   90.00
#
_symmetry.space_group_name_H-M   'P 1'
#
loop_
_entity.id
_entity.type
_entity.pdbx_description
1 polymer ?
#
loop_
_entity_poly.entity_id
_entity_poly.type
_entity_poly.pdbx_seq_one_letter_code
_entity_poly.pdbx_strand_id
1 'polypeptide(L)'
;VDARGVASVRHVRTVLVRHAVAVDRFAHVRVPFDVAHPPRVVRARTLTPDGLERVVEDTAGDVLDPYEGTALRGDARLLVLTFPRVEAGAIVDSEIVTERPHPDVRGPWWDAYVLGNAEPTVRGRYVLDLPAGATPEIATRGLGPPREEHIAGRRVLTWEVLDAPGFSPGLTDLGPVPAVQVTSLHDWSEVDAWYDGLFAPQARVTPTLAARARALTSGLPDRRARVAAIYALVERSVRYMGLEFG
;
A
#
# COMPACT_ATOMS: atom_id res chain seq x y z
N VAL A 1 3.32 -1.93 -14.70
CA VAL A 1 2.01 -2.61 -14.83
C VAL A 1 2.06 -3.49 -16.08
N ASP A 2 1.60 -4.73 -16.00
CA ASP A 2 1.50 -5.63 -17.16
C ASP A 2 0.17 -5.42 -17.93
N ALA A 3 0.00 -6.13 -19.05
CA ALA A 3 -1.21 -6.03 -19.88
C ALA A 3 -2.49 -6.57 -19.19
N ARG A 4 -2.34 -7.27 -18.06
CA ARG A 4 -3.47 -7.80 -17.25
C ARG A 4 -3.82 -6.89 -16.08
N GLY A 5 -3.11 -5.75 -15.91
CA GLY A 5 -3.29 -4.83 -14.80
C GLY A 5 -2.53 -5.24 -13.52
N VAL A 6 -1.69 -6.29 -13.57
CA VAL A 6 -0.86 -6.66 -12.43
C VAL A 6 0.28 -5.66 -12.30
N ALA A 7 0.40 -5.04 -11.13
CA ALA A 7 1.47 -4.10 -10.82
C ALA A 7 2.60 -4.80 -10.07
N SER A 8 3.83 -4.69 -10.60
CA SER A 8 5.06 -4.99 -9.87
C SER A 8 5.68 -3.67 -9.43
N VAL A 9 5.90 -3.51 -8.14
CA VAL A 9 6.46 -2.29 -7.56
C VAL A 9 7.87 -2.58 -7.06
N ARG A 10 8.84 -1.83 -7.58
CA ARG A 10 10.25 -1.91 -7.19
C ARG A 10 10.60 -0.71 -6.34
N HIS A 11 10.83 -0.94 -5.07
CA HIS A 11 11.27 0.06 -4.11
C HIS A 11 12.78 0.02 -3.98
N VAL A 12 13.44 1.13 -4.31
CA VAL A 12 14.88 1.33 -4.09
C VAL A 12 15.05 2.46 -3.10
N ARG A 13 15.74 2.18 -2.00
CA ARG A 13 15.98 3.17 -0.95
C ARG A 13 17.43 3.13 -0.49
N THR A 14 18.08 4.29 -0.51
CA THR A 14 19.43 4.48 0.02
C THR A 14 19.40 5.62 1.03
N VAL A 15 19.84 5.37 2.26
CA VAL A 15 19.78 6.31 3.38
C VAL A 15 21.14 6.45 4.01
N LEU A 16 21.64 7.69 4.10
CA LEU A 16 22.81 8.02 4.91
C LEU A 16 22.34 8.34 6.35
N VAL A 17 22.75 7.53 7.30
CA VAL A 17 22.47 7.72 8.73
C VAL A 17 23.43 8.73 9.32
N ARG A 18 23.04 9.99 9.47
CA ARG A 18 23.94 11.07 9.91
C ARG A 18 24.18 11.12 11.42
N HIS A 19 23.19 10.68 12.20
CA HIS A 19 23.21 10.85 13.66
C HIS A 19 22.89 9.54 14.37
N ALA A 20 23.53 9.29 15.50
CA ALA A 20 23.32 8.09 16.29
C ALA A 20 21.85 7.87 16.73
N VAL A 21 21.11 8.95 17.01
CA VAL A 21 19.69 8.90 17.38
C VAL A 21 18.79 8.33 16.26
N ALA A 22 19.26 8.33 15.02
CA ALA A 22 18.51 7.82 13.88
C ALA A 22 18.78 6.33 13.58
N VAL A 23 19.74 5.70 14.29
CA VAL A 23 20.17 4.31 14.03
C VAL A 23 18.99 3.35 14.13
N ASP A 24 18.28 3.35 15.23
CA ASP A 24 17.15 2.42 15.45
C ASP A 24 16.05 2.57 14.41
N ARG A 25 15.84 3.79 13.94
CA ARG A 25 14.83 4.08 12.90
C ARG A 25 15.17 3.46 11.55
N PHE A 26 16.46 3.40 11.20
CA PHE A 26 16.92 2.91 9.90
C PHE A 26 17.53 1.51 9.94
N ALA A 27 17.72 0.95 11.13
CA ALA A 27 18.19 -0.43 11.29
C ALA A 27 17.17 -1.48 10.84
N HIS A 28 15.90 -1.08 10.63
CA HIS A 28 14.84 -1.98 10.22
C HIS A 28 14.06 -1.42 9.02
N VAL A 29 13.82 -2.27 8.03
CA VAL A 29 12.89 -1.99 6.93
C VAL A 29 11.67 -2.90 7.09
N ARG A 30 10.48 -2.31 7.08
CA ARG A 30 9.20 -3.01 7.20
C ARG A 30 8.48 -2.96 5.87
N VAL A 31 8.11 -4.13 5.36
CA VAL A 31 7.43 -4.28 4.06
C VAL A 31 6.10 -5.00 4.27
N PRO A 32 4.97 -4.30 4.15
CA PRO A 32 3.68 -4.96 4.17
C PRO A 32 3.48 -5.77 2.88
N PHE A 33 2.89 -6.96 3.01
CA PHE A 33 2.60 -7.83 1.88
C PHE A 33 1.41 -8.75 2.15
N ASP A 34 0.86 -9.34 1.11
CA ASP A 34 -0.11 -10.43 1.17
C ASP A 34 0.61 -11.79 1.18
N VAL A 35 0.13 -12.73 2.00
CA VAL A 35 0.73 -14.09 2.12
C VAL A 35 0.89 -14.78 0.76
N ALA A 36 -0.06 -14.58 -0.16
CA ALA A 36 0.02 -15.18 -1.49
C ALA A 36 1.10 -14.55 -2.38
N HIS A 37 1.59 -13.35 -2.01
CA HIS A 37 2.52 -12.56 -2.82
C HIS A 37 3.67 -12.00 -1.96
N PRO A 38 4.57 -12.88 -1.45
CA PRO A 38 5.67 -12.44 -0.61
C PRO A 38 6.63 -11.52 -1.40
N PRO A 39 7.20 -10.50 -0.75
CA PRO A 39 8.15 -9.60 -1.37
C PRO A 39 9.45 -10.34 -1.72
N ARG A 40 10.08 -9.92 -2.81
CA ARG A 40 11.40 -10.39 -3.19
C ARG A 40 12.45 -9.35 -2.85
N VAL A 41 13.32 -9.66 -1.93
CA VAL A 41 14.48 -8.81 -1.59
C VAL A 41 15.54 -9.01 -2.67
N VAL A 42 15.84 -7.96 -3.42
CA VAL A 42 16.87 -7.97 -4.47
C VAL A 42 18.21 -7.59 -3.89
N ARG A 43 18.22 -6.62 -2.97
CA ARG A 43 19.40 -6.13 -2.27
C ARG A 43 19.00 -5.59 -0.91
N ALA A 44 19.76 -5.96 0.13
CA ALA A 44 19.66 -5.37 1.45
C ALA A 44 21.05 -5.39 2.10
N ARG A 45 21.63 -4.20 2.39
CA ARG A 45 22.98 -4.09 2.91
C ARG A 45 23.20 -2.79 3.67
N THR A 46 24.20 -2.82 4.54
CA THR A 46 24.78 -1.64 5.16
C THR A 46 26.20 -1.42 4.60
N LEU A 47 26.51 -0.21 4.20
CA LEU A 47 27.89 0.23 3.97
C LEU A 47 28.32 1.01 5.21
N THR A 48 29.28 0.46 5.94
CA THR A 48 29.77 1.07 7.19
C THR A 48 30.69 2.26 6.89
N PRO A 49 30.93 3.17 7.86
CA PRO A 49 31.76 4.37 7.62
C PRO A 49 33.19 4.05 7.20
N ASP A 50 33.72 2.89 7.57
CA ASP A 50 35.04 2.38 7.15
C ASP A 50 35.02 1.74 5.75
N GLY A 51 33.89 1.80 5.04
CA GLY A 51 33.74 1.32 3.66
C GLY A 51 33.45 -0.19 3.53
N LEU A 52 33.23 -0.89 4.63
CA LEU A 52 32.88 -2.30 4.56
C LEU A 52 31.39 -2.53 4.23
N GLU A 53 31.13 -3.48 3.35
CA GLU A 53 29.79 -3.94 3.04
C GLU A 53 29.35 -5.04 4.01
N ARG A 54 28.14 -4.92 4.53
CA ARG A 54 27.47 -5.90 5.38
C ARG A 54 26.12 -6.24 4.77
N VAL A 55 26.01 -7.39 4.19
CA VAL A 55 24.76 -7.88 3.56
C VAL A 55 23.82 -8.42 4.61
N VAL A 56 22.53 -8.20 4.43
CA VAL A 56 21.48 -8.90 5.19
C VAL A 56 21.43 -10.34 4.67
N GLU A 57 21.91 -11.31 5.46
CA GLU A 57 22.01 -12.71 5.07
C GLU A 57 20.64 -13.38 5.04
N ASP A 58 19.82 -13.10 6.03
CA ASP A 58 18.45 -13.61 6.10
C ASP A 58 17.49 -12.61 5.42
N THR A 59 17.31 -12.77 4.13
CA THR A 59 16.34 -11.97 3.37
C THR A 59 14.90 -12.44 3.52
N ALA A 60 14.65 -13.59 4.15
CA ALA A 60 13.31 -13.99 4.57
C ALA A 60 12.84 -13.17 5.77
N GLY A 61 13.78 -12.68 6.60
CA GLY A 61 13.52 -11.79 7.72
C GLY A 61 12.52 -12.37 8.72
N ASP A 62 12.06 -11.50 9.62
CA ASP A 62 10.95 -11.83 10.51
C ASP A 62 9.62 -11.51 9.81
N VAL A 63 8.73 -12.50 9.72
CA VAL A 63 7.38 -12.30 9.19
C VAL A 63 6.41 -12.18 10.34
N LEU A 64 5.85 -10.99 10.52
CA LEU A 64 4.91 -10.68 11.58
C LEU A 64 3.48 -10.66 11.05
N ASP A 65 2.54 -11.15 11.87
CA ASP A 65 1.11 -10.92 11.66
C ASP A 65 0.73 -9.58 12.30
N PRO A 66 0.38 -8.54 11.54
CA PRO A 66 0.00 -7.24 12.10
C PRO A 66 -1.28 -7.29 12.93
N TYR A 67 -2.03 -8.39 12.84
CA TYR A 67 -3.28 -8.59 13.56
C TYR A 67 -3.16 -9.58 14.72
N GLU A 68 -1.95 -10.05 15.04
CA GLU A 68 -1.72 -10.94 16.16
C GLU A 68 -2.27 -10.35 17.48
N GLY A 69 -3.00 -11.17 18.24
CA GLY A 69 -3.65 -10.73 19.48
C GLY A 69 -4.93 -9.90 19.28
N THR A 70 -5.37 -9.65 18.05
CA THR A 70 -6.63 -8.97 17.75
C THR A 70 -7.72 -9.95 17.29
N ALA A 71 -8.97 -9.47 17.19
CA ALA A 71 -10.07 -10.23 16.58
C ALA A 71 -10.01 -10.23 15.05
N LEU A 72 -9.10 -9.46 14.46
CA LEU A 72 -8.92 -9.36 13.02
C LEU A 72 -8.21 -10.62 12.48
N ARG A 73 -8.63 -11.05 11.33
CA ARG A 73 -7.98 -12.10 10.54
C ARG A 73 -7.80 -11.58 9.13
N GLY A 74 -6.60 -11.72 8.59
CA GLY A 74 -6.30 -11.29 7.23
C GLY A 74 -5.04 -11.94 6.71
N ASP A 75 -4.85 -11.84 5.42
CA ASP A 75 -3.67 -12.38 4.72
C ASP A 75 -2.49 -11.39 4.70
N ALA A 76 -2.69 -10.19 5.26
CA ALA A 76 -1.63 -9.20 5.42
C ALA A 76 -0.54 -9.70 6.36
N ARG A 77 0.70 -9.50 5.97
CA ARG A 77 1.91 -9.78 6.75
C ARG A 77 2.87 -8.62 6.66
N LEU A 78 3.81 -8.59 7.58
CA LEU A 78 4.86 -7.58 7.64
C LEU A 78 6.21 -8.29 7.63
N LEU A 79 6.95 -8.16 6.53
CA LEU A 79 8.35 -8.56 6.50
C LEU A 79 9.20 -7.50 7.18
N VAL A 80 10.00 -7.90 8.15
CA VAL A 80 10.97 -7.03 8.85
C VAL A 80 12.38 -7.48 8.51
N LEU A 81 13.11 -6.64 7.79
CA LEU A 81 14.54 -6.85 7.51
C LEU A 81 15.36 -6.06 8.52
N THR A 82 16.28 -6.73 9.21
CA THR A 82 17.21 -6.10 10.14
C THR A 82 18.58 -5.92 9.48
N PHE A 83 19.02 -4.68 9.39
CA PHE A 83 20.29 -4.31 8.77
C PHE A 83 21.42 -4.42 9.79
N PRO A 84 22.51 -5.14 9.48
CA PRO A 84 23.63 -5.29 10.39
C PRO A 84 24.48 -4.01 10.48
N ARG A 85 25.01 -3.73 11.65
CA ARG A 85 25.98 -2.65 11.88
C ARG A 85 25.58 -1.27 11.37
N VAL A 86 24.32 -0.89 11.58
CA VAL A 86 23.88 0.49 11.31
C VAL A 86 24.42 1.40 12.40
N GLU A 87 25.17 2.42 12.01
CA GLU A 87 25.77 3.42 12.89
C GLU A 87 25.79 4.80 12.23
N ALA A 88 26.15 5.83 12.97
CA ALA A 88 26.30 7.17 12.38
C ALA A 88 27.40 7.16 11.30
N GLY A 89 27.09 7.68 10.13
CA GLY A 89 27.95 7.64 8.93
C GLY A 89 27.70 6.43 8.02
N ALA A 90 26.95 5.42 8.47
CA ALA A 90 26.61 4.27 7.63
C ALA A 90 25.55 4.62 6.56
N ILE A 91 25.59 3.87 5.46
CA ILE A 91 24.57 3.91 4.41
C ILE A 91 23.77 2.61 4.45
N VAL A 92 22.47 2.71 4.64
CA VAL A 92 21.51 1.61 4.51
C VAL A 92 20.94 1.62 3.08
N ASP A 93 21.11 0.52 2.36
CA ASP A 93 20.73 0.39 0.96
C ASP A 93 19.86 -0.86 0.75
N SER A 94 18.67 -0.65 0.21
CA SER A 94 17.70 -1.71 -0.04
C SER A 94 17.02 -1.60 -1.40
N GLU A 95 16.72 -2.75 -1.97
CA GLU A 95 15.93 -2.89 -3.18
C GLU A 95 15.00 -4.08 -3.01
N ILE A 96 13.69 -3.81 -3.01
CA ILE A 96 12.64 -4.79 -2.73
C ILE A 96 11.59 -4.70 -3.82
N VAL A 97 11.18 -5.84 -4.35
CA VAL A 97 10.11 -5.95 -5.33
C VAL A 97 8.91 -6.59 -4.66
N THR A 98 7.78 -5.90 -4.74
CA THR A 98 6.48 -6.42 -4.33
C THR A 98 5.58 -6.56 -5.56
N GLU A 99 4.82 -7.61 -5.63
CA GLU A 99 3.72 -7.71 -6.57
C GLU A 99 2.45 -7.25 -5.87
N ARG A 100 1.66 -6.44 -6.56
CA ARG A 100 0.32 -6.06 -6.13
C ARG A 100 -0.68 -6.69 -7.09
N PRO A 101 -0.94 -7.98 -6.99
CA PRO A 101 -2.14 -8.51 -7.57
C PRO A 101 -3.26 -8.07 -6.61
N HIS A 102 -4.33 -7.55 -7.15
CA HIS A 102 -5.60 -7.65 -6.46
C HIS A 102 -6.21 -8.99 -6.87
N PRO A 103 -6.00 -10.09 -6.11
CA PRO A 103 -6.46 -11.42 -6.52
C PRO A 103 -7.96 -11.47 -6.68
N ASP A 104 -8.68 -10.64 -5.91
CA ASP A 104 -10.13 -10.57 -5.91
C ASP A 104 -10.69 -9.49 -6.86
N VAL A 105 -9.82 -8.66 -7.45
CA VAL A 105 -10.22 -7.51 -8.25
C VAL A 105 -9.45 -7.50 -9.56
N ARG A 106 -9.91 -8.30 -10.51
CA ARG A 106 -9.43 -8.19 -11.89
C ARG A 106 -9.89 -6.85 -12.46
N GLY A 107 -8.96 -6.04 -12.85
CA GLY A 107 -9.22 -4.85 -13.66
C GLY A 107 -8.54 -3.59 -13.18
N PRO A 108 -9.13 -2.81 -12.27
CA PRO A 108 -8.56 -1.51 -11.94
C PRO A 108 -7.31 -1.61 -11.08
N TRP A 109 -6.36 -0.72 -11.35
CA TRP A 109 -5.17 -0.54 -10.53
C TRP A 109 -5.01 0.95 -10.21
N TRP A 110 -4.39 1.24 -9.08
CA TRP A 110 -4.04 2.59 -8.66
C TRP A 110 -2.77 2.57 -7.83
N ASP A 111 -2.10 3.72 -7.77
CA ASP A 111 -0.98 3.94 -6.86
C ASP A 111 -0.94 5.41 -6.43
N ALA A 112 -0.41 5.65 -5.24
CA ALA A 112 -0.16 6.99 -4.74
C ALA A 112 1.24 7.01 -4.11
N TYR A 113 2.09 7.91 -4.57
CA TYR A 113 3.46 8.01 -4.10
C TYR A 113 3.86 9.45 -3.77
N VAL A 114 4.46 9.61 -2.61
CA VAL A 114 5.03 10.88 -2.15
C VAL A 114 6.53 10.85 -2.41
N LEU A 115 7.05 11.83 -3.17
CA LEU A 115 8.46 11.91 -3.55
C LEU A 115 9.33 12.62 -2.50
N GLY A 116 8.85 12.79 -1.29
CA GLY A 116 9.56 13.36 -0.15
C GLY A 116 9.41 12.49 1.09
N ASN A 117 10.20 12.74 2.10
CA ASN A 117 10.16 12.04 3.38
C ASN A 117 10.26 13.03 4.54
N ALA A 118 10.08 12.54 5.76
CA ALA A 118 10.34 13.35 6.95
C ALA A 118 11.81 13.83 7.01
N GLU A 119 12.72 13.08 6.40
CA GLU A 119 14.11 13.44 6.23
C GLU A 119 14.35 14.15 4.89
N PRO A 120 15.37 15.03 4.79
CA PRO A 120 15.80 15.59 3.52
C PRO A 120 16.08 14.50 2.48
N THR A 121 15.57 14.67 1.28
CA THR A 121 15.69 13.72 0.18
C THR A 121 16.57 14.30 -0.90
N VAL A 122 17.79 13.77 -1.08
CA VAL A 122 18.71 14.22 -2.12
C VAL A 122 18.14 13.96 -3.50
N ARG A 123 17.53 12.78 -3.69
CA ARG A 123 16.87 12.42 -4.95
C ARG A 123 15.68 11.49 -4.69
N GLY A 124 14.48 11.95 -5.03
CA GLY A 124 13.26 11.15 -5.07
C GLY A 124 12.82 10.93 -6.51
N ARG A 125 12.49 9.70 -6.89
CA ARG A 125 12.03 9.38 -8.24
C ARG A 125 10.88 8.38 -8.23
N TYR A 126 9.84 8.69 -8.99
CA TYR A 126 8.75 7.80 -9.31
C TYR A 126 8.78 7.46 -10.80
N VAL A 127 8.77 6.18 -11.12
CA VAL A 127 8.76 5.69 -12.50
C VAL A 127 7.53 4.83 -12.71
N LEU A 128 6.68 5.23 -13.65
CA LEU A 128 5.50 4.49 -14.06
C LEU A 128 5.76 3.87 -15.43
N ASP A 129 5.88 2.57 -15.47
CA ASP A 129 6.12 1.78 -16.68
C ASP A 129 4.84 1.04 -17.09
N LEU A 130 4.32 1.36 -18.28
CA LEU A 130 3.01 0.97 -18.77
C LEU A 130 3.09 0.30 -20.15
N PRO A 131 2.13 -0.57 -20.49
CA PRO A 131 1.89 -0.92 -21.89
C PRO A 131 1.64 0.34 -22.74
N ALA A 132 2.11 0.36 -23.98
CA ALA A 132 2.03 1.56 -24.84
C ALA A 132 0.61 2.11 -25.04
N GLY A 133 -0.40 1.26 -25.00
CA GLY A 133 -1.81 1.65 -25.15
C GLY A 133 -2.53 2.02 -23.85
N ALA A 134 -1.84 2.00 -22.70
CA ALA A 134 -2.47 2.33 -21.42
C ALA A 134 -2.68 3.85 -21.27
N THR A 135 -3.87 4.23 -20.84
CA THR A 135 -4.30 5.62 -20.66
C THR A 135 -4.77 5.85 -19.21
N PRO A 136 -3.87 5.81 -18.21
CA PRO A 136 -4.27 6.06 -16.83
C PRO A 136 -4.63 7.52 -16.61
N GLU A 137 -5.49 7.77 -15.62
CA GLU A 137 -5.64 9.08 -15.01
C GLU A 137 -4.45 9.37 -14.09
N ILE A 138 -3.86 10.55 -14.22
CA ILE A 138 -2.68 10.96 -13.46
C ILE A 138 -2.94 12.32 -12.84
N ALA A 139 -2.81 12.40 -11.52
CA ALA A 139 -2.81 13.64 -10.78
C ALA A 139 -1.46 13.84 -10.10
N THR A 140 -0.94 15.07 -10.15
CA THR A 140 0.32 15.44 -9.49
C THR A 140 0.13 16.64 -8.57
N ARG A 141 0.92 16.68 -7.52
CA ARG A 141 0.99 17.83 -6.62
C ARG A 141 2.46 18.22 -6.44
N GLY A 142 2.77 19.51 -6.61
CA GLY A 142 4.12 20.02 -6.44
C GLY A 142 5.15 19.47 -7.45
N LEU A 143 4.68 18.93 -8.59
CA LEU A 143 5.52 18.37 -9.64
C LEU A 143 5.11 18.96 -10.99
N GLY A 144 6.09 19.09 -11.88
CA GLY A 144 5.84 19.37 -13.30
C GLY A 144 5.40 18.11 -14.07
N PRO A 145 5.25 18.23 -15.40
CA PRO A 145 4.97 17.10 -16.27
C PRO A 145 6.10 16.05 -16.16
N PRO A 146 5.78 14.76 -16.37
CA PRO A 146 6.81 13.72 -16.37
C PRO A 146 7.72 13.82 -17.59
N ARG A 147 8.92 13.29 -17.44
CA ARG A 147 9.70 12.90 -18.63
C ARG A 147 9.08 11.62 -19.17
N GLU A 148 8.69 11.65 -20.45
CA GLU A 148 8.10 10.52 -21.14
C GLU A 148 9.07 9.89 -22.12
N GLU A 149 9.17 8.57 -22.08
CA GLU A 149 10.01 7.77 -22.98
C GLU A 149 9.23 6.56 -23.48
N HIS A 150 9.53 6.14 -24.70
CA HIS A 150 8.99 4.91 -25.28
C HIS A 150 10.13 3.90 -25.45
N ILE A 151 10.12 2.86 -24.63
CA ILE A 151 11.20 1.88 -24.57
C ILE A 151 10.62 0.48 -24.79
N ALA A 152 11.10 -0.23 -25.79
CA ALA A 152 10.67 -1.61 -26.10
C ALA A 152 9.14 -1.79 -26.17
N GLY A 153 8.43 -0.82 -26.77
CA GLY A 153 6.97 -0.87 -26.91
C GLY A 153 6.21 -0.57 -25.62
N ARG A 154 6.87 0.02 -24.64
CA ARG A 154 6.27 0.45 -23.37
C ARG A 154 6.37 1.96 -23.22
N ARG A 155 5.45 2.57 -22.53
CA ARG A 155 5.40 3.98 -22.17
C ARG A 155 5.93 4.16 -20.76
N VAL A 156 7.03 4.90 -20.59
CA VAL A 156 7.69 5.11 -19.30
C VAL A 156 7.59 6.59 -18.92
N LEU A 157 6.93 6.87 -17.81
CA LEU A 157 6.76 8.21 -17.25
C LEU A 157 7.64 8.34 -16.00
N THR A 158 8.44 9.40 -15.91
CA THR A 158 9.35 9.62 -14.80
C THR A 158 9.14 11.00 -14.19
N TRP A 159 8.86 11.05 -12.90
CA TRP A 159 8.91 12.26 -12.06
C TRP A 159 10.11 12.20 -11.14
N GLU A 160 10.72 13.33 -10.90
CA GLU A 160 11.92 13.42 -10.08
C GLU A 160 11.88 14.71 -9.24
N VAL A 161 12.38 14.60 -8.01
CA VAL A 161 12.71 15.74 -7.15
C VAL A 161 14.17 15.64 -6.72
N LEU A 162 14.84 16.78 -6.65
CA LEU A 162 16.20 16.88 -6.17
C LEU A 162 16.23 17.81 -4.95
N ASP A 163 17.05 17.46 -3.98
CA ASP A 163 17.32 18.26 -2.76
C ASP A 163 16.04 18.73 -2.05
N ALA A 164 15.04 17.85 -2.00
CA ALA A 164 13.79 18.14 -1.32
C ALA A 164 14.02 18.21 0.19
N PRO A 165 13.53 19.29 0.87
CA PRO A 165 13.61 19.38 2.33
C PRO A 165 12.77 18.28 2.98
N GLY A 166 13.16 17.89 4.20
CA GLY A 166 12.32 17.03 5.02
C GLY A 166 11.00 17.71 5.38
N PHE A 167 9.92 16.95 5.51
CA PHE A 167 8.63 17.47 5.94
C PHE A 167 8.14 16.77 7.21
N SER A 168 7.46 17.51 8.09
CA SER A 168 6.76 16.93 9.24
C SER A 168 5.27 16.87 8.94
N PRO A 169 4.65 15.68 9.02
CA PRO A 169 3.20 15.59 8.94
C PRO A 169 2.56 16.48 10.00
N GLY A 170 1.66 17.39 9.59
CA GLY A 170 0.99 18.32 10.50
C GLY A 170 1.54 19.76 10.53
N LEU A 171 2.70 20.05 9.93
CA LEU A 171 3.15 21.40 9.66
C LEU A 171 2.62 21.84 8.29
N THR A 172 1.60 22.66 8.28
CA THR A 172 0.88 23.14 7.09
C THR A 172 1.69 24.15 6.25
N ASP A 173 2.77 24.68 6.78
CA ASP A 173 3.48 25.83 6.21
C ASP A 173 4.63 25.47 5.24
N LEU A 174 4.90 24.19 5.01
CA LEU A 174 6.02 23.75 4.16
C LEU A 174 5.67 23.60 2.66
N GLY A 175 4.52 24.10 2.25
CA GLY A 175 4.07 23.97 0.88
C GLY A 175 3.59 22.54 0.53
N PRO A 176 3.14 22.32 -0.71
CA PRO A 176 2.61 21.01 -1.12
C PRO A 176 3.76 19.98 -1.24
N VAL A 177 3.68 18.90 -0.48
CA VAL A 177 4.60 17.77 -0.61
C VAL A 177 4.44 17.15 -2.00
N PRO A 178 5.54 16.99 -2.78
CA PRO A 178 5.48 16.43 -4.13
C PRO A 178 4.89 15.02 -4.13
N ALA A 179 3.84 14.81 -4.91
CA ALA A 179 3.15 13.52 -4.97
C ALA A 179 2.63 13.22 -6.38
N VAL A 180 2.57 11.94 -6.69
CA VAL A 180 1.93 11.39 -7.90
C VAL A 180 0.83 10.45 -7.46
N GLN A 181 -0.34 10.58 -8.06
CA GLN A 181 -1.45 9.62 -7.95
C GLN A 181 -1.80 9.15 -9.35
N VAL A 182 -1.97 7.86 -9.50
CA VAL A 182 -2.30 7.24 -10.78
C VAL A 182 -3.40 6.21 -10.60
N THR A 183 -4.28 6.10 -11.59
CA THR A 183 -5.32 5.07 -11.59
C THR A 183 -5.71 4.70 -13.02
N SER A 184 -6.14 3.46 -13.20
CA SER A 184 -6.75 3.02 -14.45
C SER A 184 -8.25 3.33 -14.54
N LEU A 185 -8.85 3.81 -13.44
CA LEU A 185 -10.26 4.22 -13.40
C LEU A 185 -10.38 5.67 -13.89
N HIS A 186 -11.32 5.94 -14.80
CA HIS A 186 -11.47 7.24 -15.43
C HIS A 186 -12.55 8.11 -14.78
N ASP A 187 -13.54 7.49 -14.15
CA ASP A 187 -14.62 8.21 -13.49
C ASP A 187 -15.24 7.44 -12.32
N TRP A 188 -16.13 8.11 -11.60
CA TRP A 188 -16.81 7.52 -10.45
C TRP A 188 -17.79 6.41 -10.81
N SER A 189 -18.29 6.35 -12.05
CA SER A 189 -19.16 5.27 -12.49
C SER A 189 -18.40 3.95 -12.65
N GLU A 190 -17.13 4.02 -13.05
CA GLU A 190 -16.25 2.85 -13.07
C GLU A 190 -15.90 2.37 -11.65
N VAL A 191 -15.69 3.31 -10.71
CA VAL A 191 -15.49 2.98 -9.29
C VAL A 191 -16.73 2.29 -8.72
N ASP A 192 -17.92 2.83 -8.99
CA ASP A 192 -19.20 2.27 -8.53
C ASP A 192 -19.43 0.86 -9.10
N ALA A 193 -19.25 0.69 -10.39
CA ALA A 193 -19.39 -0.61 -11.05
C ALA A 193 -18.40 -1.66 -10.50
N TRP A 194 -17.16 -1.25 -10.27
CA TRP A 194 -16.15 -2.11 -9.64
C TRP A 194 -16.58 -2.51 -8.22
N TYR A 195 -16.95 -1.53 -7.38
CA TYR A 195 -17.37 -1.77 -6.01
C TYR A 195 -18.63 -2.64 -5.94
N ASP A 196 -19.63 -2.38 -6.79
CA ASP A 196 -20.86 -3.17 -6.87
C ASP A 196 -20.58 -4.63 -7.25
N GLY A 197 -19.63 -4.84 -8.16
CA GLY A 197 -19.15 -6.17 -8.53
C GLY A 197 -18.56 -6.96 -7.34
N LEU A 198 -17.93 -6.29 -6.39
CA LEU A 198 -17.42 -6.90 -5.16
C LEU A 198 -18.54 -7.08 -4.11
N PHE A 199 -19.38 -6.06 -3.95
CA PHE A 199 -20.38 -5.99 -2.89
C PHE A 199 -21.58 -6.89 -3.16
N ALA A 200 -22.16 -6.86 -4.37
CA ALA A 200 -23.40 -7.54 -4.67
C ALA A 200 -23.38 -9.06 -4.41
N PRO A 201 -22.31 -9.80 -4.72
CA PRO A 201 -22.21 -11.22 -4.35
C PRO A 201 -22.26 -11.46 -2.83
N GLN A 202 -21.68 -10.55 -2.04
CA GLN A 202 -21.60 -10.66 -0.57
C GLN A 202 -22.90 -10.23 0.11
N ALA A 203 -23.67 -9.33 -0.50
CA ALA A 203 -24.94 -8.84 0.01
C ALA A 203 -26.12 -9.82 -0.20
N ARG A 204 -25.90 -10.99 -0.75
CA ARG A 204 -26.94 -12.00 -0.99
C ARG A 204 -27.47 -12.57 0.32
N VAL A 205 -28.81 -12.55 0.45
CA VAL A 205 -29.50 -13.17 1.58
C VAL A 205 -29.45 -14.69 1.43
N THR A 206 -28.65 -15.36 2.25
CA THR A 206 -28.62 -16.83 2.28
C THR A 206 -29.92 -17.42 2.87
N PRO A 207 -30.27 -18.67 2.55
CA PRO A 207 -31.40 -19.35 3.15
C PRO A 207 -31.37 -19.37 4.69
N THR A 208 -30.17 -19.55 5.27
CA THR A 208 -29.95 -19.55 6.72
C THR A 208 -30.25 -18.17 7.32
N LEU A 209 -29.74 -17.10 6.68
CA LEU A 209 -29.98 -15.74 7.13
C LEU A 209 -31.47 -15.36 7.02
N ALA A 210 -32.11 -15.76 5.93
CA ALA A 210 -33.52 -15.55 5.74
C ALA A 210 -34.38 -16.30 6.79
N ALA A 211 -34.02 -17.54 7.13
CA ALA A 211 -34.67 -18.30 8.17
C ALA A 211 -34.53 -17.66 9.54
N ARG A 212 -33.31 -17.21 9.87
CA ARG A 212 -33.02 -16.50 11.14
C ARG A 212 -33.84 -15.20 11.25
N ALA A 213 -33.86 -14.41 10.16
CA ALA A 213 -34.62 -13.17 10.12
C ALA A 213 -36.11 -13.42 10.31
N ARG A 214 -36.70 -14.42 9.64
CA ARG A 214 -38.12 -14.82 9.80
C ARG A 214 -38.42 -15.26 11.23
N ALA A 215 -37.58 -16.11 11.81
CA ALA A 215 -37.76 -16.56 13.20
C ALA A 215 -37.72 -15.38 14.19
N LEU A 216 -36.80 -14.47 14.03
CA LEU A 216 -36.63 -13.28 14.88
C LEU A 216 -37.84 -12.32 14.76
N THR A 217 -38.45 -12.21 13.58
CA THR A 217 -39.51 -11.26 13.31
C THR A 217 -40.90 -11.87 13.37
N SER A 218 -41.01 -13.18 13.66
CA SER A 218 -42.27 -13.88 13.84
C SER A 218 -43.08 -13.30 15.00
N GLY A 219 -44.35 -13.01 14.77
CA GLY A 219 -45.25 -12.44 15.81
C GLY A 219 -45.06 -10.95 16.07
N LEU A 220 -44.13 -10.28 15.43
CA LEU A 220 -43.97 -8.83 15.58
C LEU A 220 -45.01 -8.06 14.76
N PRO A 221 -45.67 -7.02 15.37
CA PRO A 221 -46.88 -6.45 14.85
C PRO A 221 -46.70 -5.69 13.52
N ASP A 222 -45.62 -4.99 13.36
CA ASP A 222 -45.42 -4.08 12.23
C ASP A 222 -44.00 -4.11 11.67
N ARG A 223 -43.82 -3.40 10.55
CA ARG A 223 -42.52 -3.28 9.88
C ARG A 223 -41.46 -2.66 10.77
N ARG A 224 -41.80 -1.65 11.58
CA ARG A 224 -40.87 -0.93 12.45
C ARG A 224 -40.33 -1.86 13.54
N ALA A 225 -41.20 -2.64 14.19
CA ALA A 225 -40.80 -3.63 15.18
C ALA A 225 -39.86 -4.69 14.58
N ARG A 226 -40.16 -5.17 13.35
CA ARG A 226 -39.29 -6.14 12.64
C ARG A 226 -37.94 -5.57 12.30
N VAL A 227 -37.88 -4.34 11.79
CA VAL A 227 -36.61 -3.64 11.50
C VAL A 227 -35.78 -3.45 12.77
N ALA A 228 -36.42 -3.00 13.86
CA ALA A 228 -35.73 -2.80 15.15
C ALA A 228 -35.16 -4.10 15.70
N ALA A 229 -35.88 -5.22 15.58
CA ALA A 229 -35.41 -6.53 16.03
C ALA A 229 -34.19 -7.01 15.22
N ILE A 230 -34.23 -6.85 13.89
CA ILE A 230 -33.07 -7.19 13.03
C ILE A 230 -31.89 -6.29 13.32
N TYR A 231 -32.11 -4.98 13.45
CA TYR A 231 -31.06 -4.02 13.81
C TYR A 231 -30.36 -4.40 15.12
N ALA A 232 -31.15 -4.66 16.17
CA ALA A 232 -30.61 -5.08 17.46
C ALA A 232 -29.86 -6.41 17.40
N LEU A 233 -30.22 -7.33 16.50
CA LEU A 233 -29.44 -8.54 16.25
C LEU A 233 -28.10 -8.21 15.63
N VAL A 234 -28.08 -7.36 14.61
CA VAL A 234 -26.82 -6.95 13.92
C VAL A 234 -25.89 -6.24 14.91
N GLU A 235 -26.41 -5.26 15.66
CA GLU A 235 -25.64 -4.49 16.65
C GLU A 235 -24.96 -5.38 17.69
N ARG A 236 -25.65 -6.44 18.16
CA ARG A 236 -25.09 -7.36 19.16
C ARG A 236 -24.15 -8.43 18.57
N SER A 237 -24.31 -8.77 17.30
CA SER A 237 -23.66 -9.93 16.69
C SER A 237 -22.52 -9.56 15.74
N VAL A 238 -22.50 -8.32 15.25
CA VAL A 238 -21.54 -7.85 14.23
C VAL A 238 -20.75 -6.68 14.81
N ARG A 239 -19.43 -6.73 14.67
CA ARG A 239 -18.58 -5.58 14.96
C ARG A 239 -18.22 -4.88 13.66
N TYR A 240 -18.39 -3.57 13.65
CA TYR A 240 -17.84 -2.75 12.57
C TYR A 240 -16.32 -2.81 12.65
N MET A 241 -15.71 -3.08 11.51
CA MET A 241 -14.26 -3.00 11.34
C MET A 241 -13.99 -2.28 10.04
N GLY A 242 -13.27 -1.15 10.11
CA GLY A 242 -12.77 -0.46 8.93
C GLY A 242 -11.58 -1.26 8.38
N LEU A 243 -11.71 -1.72 7.12
CA LEU A 243 -10.58 -2.17 6.33
C LEU A 243 -10.30 -1.06 5.34
N GLU A 244 -9.15 -0.43 5.47
CA GLU A 244 -8.71 0.59 4.52
C GLU A 244 -8.01 -0.11 3.36
N PHE A 245 -8.50 0.18 2.15
CA PHE A 245 -7.84 -0.25 0.91
C PHE A 245 -6.78 0.79 0.56
N GLY A 246 -5.55 0.62 1.06
CA GLY A 246 -4.48 1.57 0.83
C GLY A 246 -3.12 0.95 0.68
#